data_fc8e34f21dd4c7b2345c666e59cc2eea
#
_entry.id   fc8e34f21dd4c7b2345c666e59cc2eea
#
_cell.length_a   1.000
_cell.length_b   1.000
_cell.length_c   1.000
_cell.angle_alpha   90.00
_cell.angle_beta   90.00
_cell.angle_gamma   90.00
#
_symmetry.space_group_name_H-M   'P 1'
#
loop_
_entity.id
_entity.type
_entity.pdbx_description
1 polymer ?
#
loop_
_entity_poly.entity_id
_entity_poly.type
_entity_poly.pdbx_seq_one_letter_code
_entity_poly.pdbx_strand_id
1 'polypeptide(L)'
;RILNSFPRQLSGGMLQRVSMACLGGLAPRYILADEPTSALDEENRDHLLTLLREIYHSAGILFVSHDVSALKMLCRETVILEQGAIIERQNTEALFTHPQQSWTQAFVHAAETRKGGDWSWKAL
;
A
#
# COMPACT_ATOMS: atom_id res chain seq x y z
N ARG A 1 10.87 -25.61 -7.41
CA ARG A 1 12.09 -25.22 -6.63
C ARG A 1 11.75 -24.30 -5.46
N ILE A 2 10.90 -23.27 -5.64
CA ILE A 2 10.52 -22.29 -4.59
C ILE A 2 9.82 -22.96 -3.40
N LEU A 3 8.94 -23.93 -3.63
CA LEU A 3 8.19 -24.64 -2.59
C LEU A 3 9.05 -25.38 -1.56
N ASN A 4 10.31 -25.67 -1.90
CA ASN A 4 11.26 -26.34 -1.02
C ASN A 4 12.35 -25.40 -0.49
N SER A 5 12.17 -24.09 -0.63
CA SER A 5 13.13 -23.09 -0.17
C SER A 5 12.76 -22.58 1.22
N PHE A 6 13.77 -22.32 2.04
CA PHE A 6 13.58 -21.63 3.31
C PHE A 6 13.35 -20.13 3.08
N PRO A 7 12.62 -19.41 3.97
CA PRO A 7 12.37 -17.98 3.82
C PRO A 7 13.63 -17.13 3.54
N ARG A 8 14.74 -17.45 4.20
CA ARG A 8 16.05 -16.78 4.00
C ARG A 8 16.67 -16.92 2.61
N GLN A 9 16.14 -17.83 1.79
CA GLN A 9 16.60 -18.08 0.42
C GLN A 9 15.75 -17.37 -0.62
N LEU A 10 14.70 -16.68 -0.17
CA LEU A 10 13.77 -15.95 -1.02
C LEU A 10 14.07 -14.46 -1.00
N SER A 11 13.87 -13.80 -2.14
CA SER A 11 13.89 -12.32 -2.18
C SER A 11 12.68 -11.75 -1.41
N GLY A 12 12.75 -10.47 -1.03
CA GLY A 12 11.65 -9.79 -0.34
C GLY A 12 10.33 -9.90 -1.10
N GLY A 13 10.34 -9.65 -2.41
CA GLY A 13 9.15 -9.80 -3.25
C GLY A 13 8.63 -11.24 -3.37
N MET A 14 9.53 -12.23 -3.33
CA MET A 14 9.13 -13.65 -3.27
C MET A 14 8.46 -13.98 -1.94
N LEU A 15 9.00 -13.48 -0.83
CA LEU A 15 8.40 -13.65 0.51
C LEU A 15 7.00 -13.02 0.59
N GLN A 16 6.84 -11.82 0.04
CA GLN A 16 5.53 -11.17 -0.01
C GLN A 16 4.51 -11.99 -0.80
N ARG A 17 4.89 -12.50 -1.98
CA ARG A 17 4.01 -13.38 -2.78
C ARG A 17 3.67 -14.68 -2.06
N VAL A 18 4.62 -15.29 -1.35
CA VAL A 18 4.36 -16.48 -0.52
C VAL A 18 3.41 -16.16 0.61
N SER A 19 3.59 -15.03 1.32
CA SER A 19 2.67 -14.59 2.38
C SER A 19 1.25 -14.42 1.84
N MET A 20 1.11 -13.82 0.66
CA MET A 20 -0.20 -13.67 -0.01
C MET A 20 -0.81 -15.03 -0.40
N ALA A 21 0.00 -15.96 -0.92
CA ALA A 21 -0.45 -17.31 -1.25
C ALA A 21 -0.94 -18.07 -0.01
N CYS A 22 -0.30 -17.88 1.14
CA CYS A 22 -0.74 -18.45 2.42
C CYS A 22 -2.10 -17.91 2.86
N LEU A 23 -2.42 -16.64 2.55
CA LEU A 23 -3.75 -16.07 2.81
C LEU A 23 -4.80 -16.59 1.85
N GLY A 24 -4.42 -17.01 0.63
CA GLY A 24 -5.35 -17.42 -0.43
C GLY A 24 -6.23 -18.64 -0.09
N GLY A 25 -5.79 -19.48 0.84
CA GLY A 25 -6.59 -20.60 1.35
C GLY A 25 -7.58 -20.21 2.46
N LEU A 26 -7.49 -18.97 2.96
CA LEU A 26 -8.38 -18.41 3.96
C LEU A 26 -9.38 -17.50 3.25
N ALA A 27 -10.62 -17.47 3.72
CA ALA A 27 -11.63 -16.51 3.25
C ALA A 27 -11.80 -15.41 4.32
N PRO A 28 -10.82 -14.50 4.50
CA PRO A 28 -10.85 -13.52 5.56
C PRO A 28 -11.95 -12.49 5.29
N ARG A 29 -12.64 -12.06 6.35
CA ARG A 29 -13.56 -10.92 6.27
C ARG A 29 -12.83 -9.58 6.23
N TYR A 30 -11.64 -9.52 6.82
CA TYR A 30 -10.80 -8.33 6.89
C TYR A 30 -9.33 -8.69 6.67
N ILE A 31 -8.63 -7.83 5.96
CA ILE A 31 -7.19 -7.92 5.72
C ILE A 31 -6.55 -6.64 6.24
N LEU A 32 -5.50 -6.80 7.04
CA LEU A 32 -4.62 -5.71 7.44
C LEU A 32 -3.31 -5.86 6.68
N ALA A 33 -3.03 -4.92 5.80
CA ALA A 33 -1.84 -4.89 4.96
C ALA A 33 -0.97 -3.68 5.33
N ASP A 34 0.16 -3.94 5.96
CA ASP A 34 1.11 -2.92 6.40
C ASP A 34 2.32 -2.91 5.47
N GLU A 35 2.48 -1.81 4.71
CA GLU A 35 3.54 -1.59 3.71
C GLU A 35 3.77 -2.80 2.77
N PRO A 36 2.72 -3.44 2.21
CA PRO A 36 2.87 -4.69 1.48
C PRO A 36 3.58 -4.53 0.13
N THR A 37 3.77 -3.29 -0.34
CA THR A 37 4.40 -2.97 -1.62
C THR A 37 5.81 -2.41 -1.51
N SER A 38 6.32 -2.15 -0.31
CA SER A 38 7.57 -1.40 -0.06
C SER A 38 8.84 -2.04 -0.64
N ALA A 39 8.85 -3.36 -0.86
CA ALA A 39 9.99 -4.09 -1.42
C ALA A 39 9.79 -4.48 -2.89
N LEU A 40 8.79 -3.92 -3.57
CA LEU A 40 8.43 -4.25 -4.95
C LEU A 40 8.76 -3.10 -5.90
N ASP A 41 9.19 -3.48 -7.10
CA ASP A 41 9.17 -2.56 -8.23
C ASP A 41 7.73 -2.28 -8.70
N GLU A 42 7.57 -1.33 -9.60
CA GLU A 42 6.27 -0.84 -10.05
C GLU A 42 5.41 -1.96 -10.66
N GLU A 43 5.98 -2.79 -11.51
CA GLU A 43 5.27 -3.90 -12.18
C GLU A 43 4.77 -4.94 -11.17
N ASN A 44 5.64 -5.37 -10.25
CA ASN A 44 5.29 -6.33 -9.21
C ASN A 44 4.29 -5.76 -8.19
N ARG A 45 4.39 -4.46 -7.88
CA ARG A 45 3.42 -3.74 -7.06
C ARG A 45 2.02 -3.79 -7.69
N ASP A 46 1.89 -3.37 -8.94
CA ASP A 46 0.62 -3.30 -9.64
C ASP A 46 -0.02 -4.69 -9.81
N HIS A 47 0.80 -5.69 -10.07
CA HIS A 47 0.34 -7.08 -10.09
C HIS A 47 -0.17 -7.55 -8.72
N LEU A 48 0.53 -7.23 -7.64
CA LEU A 48 0.10 -7.55 -6.28
C LEU A 48 -1.23 -6.89 -5.92
N LEU A 49 -1.39 -5.60 -6.23
CA LEU A 49 -2.62 -4.84 -5.95
C LEU A 49 -3.81 -5.39 -6.74
N THR A 50 -3.57 -5.79 -8.00
CA THR A 50 -4.59 -6.43 -8.83
C THR A 50 -5.02 -7.77 -8.22
N LEU A 51 -4.07 -8.61 -7.80
CA LEU A 51 -4.38 -9.88 -7.13
C LEU A 51 -5.15 -9.68 -5.83
N LEU A 52 -4.76 -8.68 -5.00
CA LEU A 52 -5.49 -8.34 -3.77
C LEU A 52 -6.95 -8.02 -4.07
N ARG A 53 -7.20 -7.19 -5.07
CA ARG A 53 -8.54 -6.77 -5.45
C ARG A 53 -9.39 -7.93 -6.02
N GLU A 54 -8.79 -8.82 -6.81
CA GLU A 54 -9.49 -9.94 -7.45
C GLU A 54 -9.79 -11.06 -6.46
N ILE A 55 -8.79 -11.48 -5.66
CA ILE A 55 -8.94 -12.61 -4.75
C ILE A 55 -9.81 -12.24 -3.54
N TYR A 56 -9.66 -11.00 -3.04
CA TYR A 56 -10.31 -10.57 -1.81
C TYR A 56 -11.39 -9.50 -2.02
N HIS A 57 -12.06 -9.54 -3.17
CA HIS A 57 -13.11 -8.57 -3.55
C HIS A 57 -14.25 -8.43 -2.53
N SER A 58 -14.49 -9.44 -1.68
CA SER A 58 -15.51 -9.45 -0.63
C SER A 58 -14.96 -9.11 0.77
N ALA A 59 -13.65 -8.96 0.92
CA ALA A 59 -13.03 -8.60 2.20
C ALA A 59 -12.91 -7.09 2.37
N GLY A 60 -13.02 -6.61 3.60
CA GLY A 60 -12.57 -5.26 3.95
C GLY A 60 -11.06 -5.22 4.03
N ILE A 61 -10.41 -4.29 3.31
CA ILE A 61 -8.95 -4.15 3.33
C ILE A 61 -8.57 -2.85 4.00
N LEU A 62 -7.82 -2.93 5.10
CA LEU A 62 -7.10 -1.80 5.66
C LEU A 62 -5.66 -1.85 5.15
N PHE A 63 -5.32 -0.89 4.29
CA PHE A 63 -4.05 -0.82 3.59
C PHE A 63 -3.24 0.36 4.12
N VAL A 64 -2.10 0.09 4.73
CA VAL A 64 -1.18 1.13 5.23
C VAL A 64 -0.02 1.23 4.26
N SER A 65 0.18 2.41 3.70
CA SER A 65 1.28 2.66 2.76
C SER A 65 1.56 4.17 2.62
N HIS A 66 2.78 4.49 2.23
CA HIS A 66 3.18 5.82 1.77
C HIS A 66 3.17 5.92 0.23
N ASP A 67 2.88 4.84 -0.49
CA ASP A 67 2.80 4.82 -1.95
C ASP A 67 1.43 5.35 -2.42
N VAL A 68 1.41 6.60 -2.86
CA VAL A 68 0.20 7.27 -3.37
C VAL A 68 -0.41 6.53 -4.56
N SER A 69 0.42 5.93 -5.43
CA SER A 69 -0.06 5.16 -6.58
C SER A 69 -0.80 3.91 -6.13
N ALA A 70 -0.26 3.20 -5.13
CA ALA A 70 -0.91 2.03 -4.55
C ALA A 70 -2.23 2.39 -3.88
N LEU A 71 -2.27 3.50 -3.11
CA LEU A 71 -3.50 3.99 -2.48
C LEU A 71 -4.58 4.34 -3.51
N LYS A 72 -4.23 5.07 -4.57
CA LYS A 72 -5.16 5.41 -5.67
C LYS A 72 -5.70 4.18 -6.38
N MET A 73 -4.88 3.14 -6.53
CA MET A 73 -5.24 1.94 -7.25
C MET A 73 -6.17 1.01 -6.47
N LEU A 74 -5.99 0.93 -5.15
CA LEU A 74 -6.69 -0.04 -4.30
C LEU A 74 -7.78 0.57 -3.42
N CYS A 75 -7.55 1.77 -2.87
CA CYS A 75 -8.36 2.32 -1.79
C CYS A 75 -9.46 3.25 -2.32
N ARG A 76 -10.69 3.11 -1.80
CA ARG A 76 -11.79 4.05 -2.07
C ARG A 76 -11.73 5.28 -1.16
N GLU A 77 -11.25 5.08 0.04
CA GLU A 77 -11.14 6.10 1.08
C GLU A 77 -9.72 6.07 1.64
N THR A 78 -9.17 7.24 1.91
CA THR A 78 -7.84 7.39 2.51
C THR A 78 -7.92 8.26 3.76
N VAL A 79 -7.14 7.86 4.73
CA VAL A 79 -7.00 8.53 6.03
C VAL A 79 -5.55 8.93 6.21
N ILE A 80 -5.31 10.17 6.58
CA ILE A 80 -3.97 10.68 6.93
C ILE A 80 -3.81 10.68 8.45
N LEU A 81 -2.73 10.04 8.89
CA LEU A 81 -2.32 9.98 10.29
C LEU A 81 -1.08 10.85 10.49
N GLU A 82 -1.15 11.76 11.45
CA GLU A 82 -0.02 12.57 11.91
C GLU A 82 0.05 12.50 13.43
N GLN A 83 1.23 12.19 13.97
CA GLN A 83 1.48 12.09 15.42
C GLN A 83 0.44 11.25 16.18
N GLY A 84 -0.05 10.16 15.58
CA GLY A 84 -1.02 9.27 16.17
C GLY A 84 -2.49 9.74 16.09
N ALA A 85 -2.76 10.89 15.45
CA ALA A 85 -4.10 11.42 15.25
C ALA A 85 -4.51 11.37 13.76
N ILE A 86 -5.79 11.13 13.52
CA ILE A 86 -6.36 11.28 12.18
C ILE A 86 -6.55 12.77 11.93
N ILE A 87 -5.81 13.32 10.97
CA ILE A 87 -5.90 14.73 10.61
C ILE A 87 -6.79 14.99 9.39
N GLU A 88 -6.93 13.98 8.52
CA GLU A 88 -7.78 14.09 7.35
C GLU A 88 -8.33 12.73 6.94
N ARG A 89 -9.57 12.69 6.44
CA ARG A 89 -10.24 11.52 5.90
C ARG A 89 -11.14 11.94 4.75
N GLN A 90 -10.90 11.38 3.58
CA GLN A 90 -11.68 11.67 2.37
C GLN A 90 -11.72 10.46 1.43
N ASN A 91 -12.58 10.56 0.40
CA ASN A 91 -12.42 9.72 -0.80
C ASN A 91 -10.99 9.88 -1.33
N THR A 92 -10.37 8.79 -1.75
CA THR A 92 -8.95 8.76 -2.14
C THR A 92 -8.63 9.77 -3.25
N GLU A 93 -9.45 9.83 -4.30
CA GLU A 93 -9.22 10.77 -5.39
C GLU A 93 -9.34 12.23 -4.91
N ALA A 94 -10.36 12.53 -4.10
CA ALA A 94 -10.56 13.87 -3.54
C ALA A 94 -9.40 14.28 -2.64
N LEU A 95 -8.89 13.37 -1.80
CA LEU A 95 -7.77 13.64 -0.91
C LEU A 95 -6.51 14.02 -1.68
N PHE A 96 -6.23 13.35 -2.80
CA PHE A 96 -5.03 13.61 -3.60
C PHE A 96 -5.19 14.73 -4.65
N THR A 97 -6.41 15.20 -4.90
CA THR A 97 -6.65 16.34 -5.81
C THR A 97 -6.96 17.63 -5.08
N HIS A 98 -7.63 17.56 -3.93
CA HIS A 98 -8.07 18.70 -3.15
C HIS A 98 -7.85 18.47 -1.64
N PRO A 99 -6.59 18.29 -1.20
CA PRO A 99 -6.27 18.10 0.21
C PRO A 99 -6.65 19.34 1.03
N GLN A 100 -7.26 19.11 2.19
CA GLN A 100 -7.78 20.19 3.05
C GLN A 100 -6.75 20.64 4.10
N GLN A 101 -5.96 19.70 4.61
CA GLN A 101 -4.98 19.99 5.65
C GLN A 101 -3.62 20.37 5.05
N SER A 102 -2.95 21.34 5.68
CA SER A 102 -1.65 21.82 5.20
C SER A 102 -0.58 20.71 5.13
N TRP A 103 -0.60 19.80 6.09
CA TRP A 103 0.29 18.64 6.07
C TRP A 103 0.01 17.73 4.87
N THR A 104 -1.27 17.43 4.59
CA THR A 104 -1.67 16.61 3.44
C THR A 104 -1.29 17.29 2.12
N GLN A 105 -1.44 18.61 2.03
CA GLN A 105 -1.01 19.38 0.85
C GLN A 105 0.49 19.25 0.60
N ALA A 106 1.30 19.39 1.65
CA ALA A 106 2.75 19.22 1.57
C ALA A 106 3.13 17.79 1.17
N PHE A 107 2.46 16.78 1.74
CA PHE A 107 2.65 15.37 1.41
C PHE A 107 2.33 15.08 -0.06
N VAL A 108 1.17 15.50 -0.55
CA VAL A 108 0.75 15.30 -1.95
C VAL A 108 1.72 15.99 -2.90
N HIS A 109 2.10 17.23 -2.63
CA HIS A 109 3.08 17.95 -3.44
C HIS A 109 4.44 17.25 -3.49
N ALA A 110 4.92 16.75 -2.35
CA ALA A 110 6.16 15.98 -2.29
C ALA A 110 6.08 14.66 -3.07
N ALA A 111 4.93 13.98 -3.05
CA ALA A 111 4.71 12.75 -3.79
C ALA A 111 4.67 12.97 -5.31
N GLU A 112 4.12 14.09 -5.79
CA GLU A 112 4.04 14.43 -7.21
C GLU A 112 5.39 14.87 -7.79
N THR A 113 6.21 15.57 -7.02
CA THR A 113 7.51 16.07 -7.46
C THR A 113 8.59 14.98 -7.50
N ARG A 114 8.41 13.88 -6.78
CA ARG A 114 9.33 12.74 -6.73
C ARG A 114 8.90 11.59 -7.63
N LYS A 115 8.85 11.79 -8.92
CA LYS A 115 8.82 10.70 -9.90
C LYS A 115 10.19 10.01 -9.94
N GLY A 116 10.45 9.07 -9.02
CA GLY A 116 11.69 8.28 -8.98
C GLY A 116 12.21 8.10 -7.54
N GLY A 117 11.58 7.24 -6.79
CA GLY A 117 12.06 6.35 -5.75
C GLY A 117 13.18 6.79 -4.81
N ASP A 118 12.95 7.58 -3.83
CA ASP A 118 13.51 7.38 -2.50
C ASP A 118 12.67 8.14 -1.48
N TRP A 119 11.79 7.40 -0.79
CA TRP A 119 10.96 7.96 0.27
C TRP A 119 11.68 7.85 1.61
N SER A 120 12.25 8.94 2.07
CA SER A 120 12.64 9.12 3.46
C SER A 120 11.67 10.09 4.12
N TRP A 121 10.77 9.60 4.99
CA TRP A 121 9.88 10.39 5.86
C TRP A 121 10.64 11.38 6.77
N LYS A 122 11.98 11.30 6.80
CA LYS A 122 12.88 12.19 7.56
C LYS A 122 13.02 13.60 6.96
N ALA A 123 12.35 13.90 5.85
CA ALA A 123 12.45 15.19 5.15
C ALA A 123 11.18 16.06 5.28
N LEU A 124 10.20 15.65 6.10
CA LEU A 124 9.08 16.44 6.59
C LEU A 124 9.28 16.72 8.07
#